data_7c65f6afa40e3f29dd631537e1a7261e
#
_entry.id   7c65f6afa40e3f29dd631537e1a7261e
#
_cell.length_a   1.000
_cell.length_b   1.000
_cell.length_c   1.000
_cell.angle_alpha   90.00
_cell.angle_beta   90.00
_cell.angle_gamma   90.00
#
_symmetry.space_group_name_H-M   'P 1'
#
loop_
_entity.id
_entity.type
_entity.pdbx_description
1 polymer ?
#
loop_
_entity_poly.entity_id
_entity_poly.type
_entity_poly.pdbx_seq_one_letter_code
_entity_poly.pdbx_strand_id
1 'polypeptide(L)'
;ALVSDQISRLRRLMGDEQRKFVNIFLETAGGNARRPQFGMYTGRTPYPGSAPDKHQDRALADTLERMTQPDSDEDKDYYATLVKEGKIPAKSNMADFIEELREGHHIPNSEDAELITRFEMQNCCPDILITNYSMLEYMLFRPRESSIWDSTKKWLQEDPNNKLLF
;
A
#
# COMPACT_ATOMS: atom_id res chain seq x y z
N ALA A 1 -4.98 -17.03 -3.11
CA ALA A 1 -3.58 -17.50 -3.17
C ALA A 1 -2.71 -16.53 -3.98
N LEU A 2 -2.97 -16.30 -5.28
CA LEU A 2 -2.08 -15.53 -6.15
C LEU A 2 -1.86 -14.07 -5.66
N VAL A 3 -2.92 -13.34 -5.35
CA VAL A 3 -2.83 -11.94 -4.88
C VAL A 3 -2.02 -11.84 -3.58
N SER A 4 -2.23 -12.74 -2.63
CA SER A 4 -1.47 -12.76 -1.37
C SER A 4 0.02 -13.04 -1.59
N ASP A 5 0.36 -13.91 -2.55
CA ASP A 5 1.74 -14.20 -2.90
C ASP A 5 2.42 -12.98 -3.55
N GLN A 6 1.76 -12.30 -4.47
CA GLN A 6 2.28 -11.09 -5.10
C GLN A 6 2.52 -9.97 -4.07
N ILE A 7 1.60 -9.73 -3.16
CA ILE A 7 1.77 -8.76 -2.08
C ILE A 7 2.98 -9.12 -1.20
N SER A 8 3.08 -10.38 -0.78
CA SER A 8 4.22 -10.83 0.03
C SER A 8 5.57 -10.65 -0.69
N ARG A 9 5.61 -10.85 -1.99
CA ARG A 9 6.81 -10.60 -2.81
C ARG A 9 7.16 -9.11 -2.88
N LEU A 10 6.18 -8.24 -3.12
CA LEU A 10 6.41 -6.79 -3.15
C LEU A 10 6.84 -6.25 -1.79
N ARG A 11 6.25 -6.73 -0.69
CA ARG A 11 6.66 -6.35 0.66
C ARG A 11 8.13 -6.70 0.93
N ARG A 12 8.56 -7.90 0.55
CA ARG A 12 9.96 -8.32 0.69
C ARG A 12 10.92 -7.52 -0.19
N LEU A 13 10.48 -7.15 -1.40
CA LEU A 13 11.32 -6.42 -2.35
C LEU A 13 11.41 -4.93 -2.02
N MET A 14 10.26 -4.30 -1.76
CA MET A 14 10.15 -2.85 -1.65
C MET A 14 10.13 -2.35 -0.20
N GLY A 15 9.78 -3.23 0.75
CA GLY A 15 9.78 -2.95 2.19
C GLY A 15 11.10 -3.29 2.90
N ASP A 16 12.16 -3.66 2.16
CA ASP A 16 13.47 -3.95 2.73
C ASP A 16 14.01 -2.76 3.53
N GLU A 17 14.35 -2.97 4.81
CA GLU A 17 14.92 -1.95 5.70
C GLU A 17 16.20 -1.32 5.14
N GLN A 18 16.98 -2.11 4.40
CA GLN A 18 18.21 -1.63 3.74
C GLN A 18 17.94 -0.83 2.47
N ARG A 19 16.68 -0.73 2.05
CA ARG A 19 16.23 0.02 0.86
C ARG A 19 17.02 -0.30 -0.43
N LYS A 20 17.59 -1.47 -0.55
CA LYS A 20 18.46 -1.84 -1.69
C LYS A 20 17.79 -1.64 -3.04
N PHE A 21 16.58 -2.17 -3.19
CA PHE A 21 15.81 -2.03 -4.44
C PHE A 21 15.49 -0.57 -4.73
N VAL A 22 15.00 0.14 -3.72
CA VAL A 22 14.61 1.56 -3.85
C VAL A 22 15.80 2.43 -4.21
N ASN A 23 16.96 2.22 -3.60
CA ASN A 23 18.18 2.97 -3.89
C ASN A 23 18.62 2.74 -5.34
N ILE A 24 18.69 1.48 -5.79
CA ILE A 24 19.03 1.15 -7.19
C ILE A 24 18.01 1.78 -8.15
N PHE A 25 16.72 1.72 -7.81
CA PHE A 25 15.66 2.33 -8.63
C PHE A 25 15.86 3.84 -8.75
N LEU A 26 16.06 4.55 -7.64
CA LEU A 26 16.22 6.00 -7.62
C LEU A 26 17.50 6.43 -8.35
N GLU A 27 18.62 5.72 -8.16
CA GLU A 27 19.87 5.95 -8.89
C GLU A 27 19.71 5.77 -10.39
N THR A 28 18.96 4.74 -10.82
CA THR A 28 18.75 4.43 -12.23
C THR A 28 17.75 5.39 -12.90
N ALA A 29 16.66 5.71 -12.19
CA ALA A 29 15.64 6.62 -12.72
C ALA A 29 16.10 8.09 -12.78
N GLY A 30 17.00 8.48 -11.88
CA GLY A 30 17.60 9.82 -11.84
C GLY A 30 16.60 10.95 -11.54
N GLY A 31 17.10 12.20 -11.52
CA GLY A 31 16.26 13.40 -11.45
C GLY A 31 15.38 13.48 -10.21
N ASN A 32 14.10 13.72 -10.44
CA ASN A 32 13.07 13.86 -9.39
C ASN A 32 12.31 12.54 -9.12
N ALA A 33 12.94 11.40 -9.38
CA ALA A 33 12.30 10.11 -9.12
C ALA A 33 11.93 9.98 -7.64
N ARG A 34 10.71 9.52 -7.37
CA ARG A 34 10.22 9.21 -6.04
C ARG A 34 10.22 7.70 -5.79
N ARG A 35 10.11 7.33 -4.54
CA ARG A 35 9.92 5.92 -4.17
C ARG A 35 8.66 5.35 -4.86
N PRO A 36 8.75 4.20 -5.56
CA PRO A 36 7.58 3.56 -6.10
C PRO A 36 6.70 3.00 -4.98
N GLN A 37 5.39 3.12 -5.14
CA GLN A 37 4.40 2.66 -4.18
C GLN A 37 3.51 1.59 -4.80
N PHE A 38 3.10 0.60 -4.02
CA PHE A 38 2.15 -0.40 -4.45
C PHE A 38 0.94 -0.48 -3.52
N GLY A 39 -0.15 -1.01 -4.04
CA GLY A 39 -1.35 -1.27 -3.25
C GLY A 39 -2.14 -2.45 -3.76
N MET A 40 -2.90 -3.07 -2.87
CA MET A 40 -3.86 -4.13 -3.20
C MET A 40 -5.28 -3.57 -3.18
N TYR A 41 -5.95 -3.59 -4.32
CA TYR A 41 -7.34 -3.14 -4.44
C TYR A 41 -8.24 -4.33 -4.80
N THR A 42 -8.82 -4.97 -3.80
CA THR A 42 -9.68 -6.15 -3.90
C THR A 42 -10.85 -6.06 -2.93
N GLY A 43 -11.72 -7.05 -2.92
CA GLY A 43 -12.77 -7.16 -1.90
C GLY A 43 -12.27 -7.28 -0.45
N ARG A 44 -10.98 -7.61 -0.26
CA ARG A 44 -10.33 -7.71 1.05
C ARG A 44 -9.59 -6.45 1.48
N THR A 45 -9.46 -5.47 0.60
CA THR A 45 -8.84 -4.19 0.95
C THR A 45 -9.70 -3.47 1.98
N PRO A 46 -9.12 -2.97 3.08
CA PRO A 46 -9.87 -2.24 4.09
C PRO A 46 -10.70 -1.10 3.49
N TYR A 47 -11.87 -0.85 4.09
CA TYR A 47 -12.83 0.19 3.72
C TYR A 47 -13.53 0.00 2.37
N PRO A 48 -14.47 -0.94 2.30
CA PRO A 48 -15.33 -1.11 1.12
C PRO A 48 -16.38 0.01 0.97
N GLY A 49 -16.57 0.81 2.03
CA GLY A 49 -17.53 1.93 2.07
C GLY A 49 -17.10 3.15 1.25
N SER A 50 -17.90 4.22 1.34
CA SER A 50 -17.67 5.50 0.64
C SER A 50 -16.99 6.56 1.51
N ALA A 51 -16.88 6.33 2.81
CA ALA A 51 -16.24 7.22 3.77
C ALA A 51 -15.49 6.42 4.84
N PRO A 52 -14.45 7.00 5.47
CA PRO A 52 -13.80 6.41 6.63
C PRO A 52 -14.79 6.10 7.74
N ASP A 53 -14.56 5.03 8.46
CA ASP A 53 -15.39 4.56 9.57
C ASP A 53 -14.51 4.31 10.79
N LYS A 54 -14.75 5.05 11.87
CA LYS A 54 -13.94 5.01 13.09
C LYS A 54 -13.87 3.62 13.75
N HIS A 55 -14.88 2.79 13.57
CA HIS A 55 -14.85 1.44 14.09
C HIS A 55 -13.92 0.55 13.27
N GLN A 56 -13.97 0.67 11.94
CA GLN A 56 -13.07 -0.04 11.04
C GLN A 56 -11.63 0.45 11.20
N ASP A 57 -11.42 1.76 11.37
CA ASP A 57 -10.11 2.36 11.64
C ASP A 57 -9.47 1.75 12.89
N ARG A 58 -10.20 1.70 14.00
CA ARG A 58 -9.72 1.07 15.24
C ARG A 58 -9.45 -0.42 15.08
N ALA A 59 -10.35 -1.15 14.43
CA ALA A 59 -10.18 -2.58 14.21
C ALA A 59 -8.93 -2.90 13.36
N LEU A 60 -8.65 -2.07 12.36
CA LEU A 60 -7.43 -2.19 11.56
C LEU A 60 -6.20 -1.83 12.40
N ALA A 61 -6.22 -0.72 13.13
CA ALA A 61 -5.15 -0.29 14.01
C ALA A 61 -4.80 -1.38 15.05
N ASP A 62 -5.80 -1.93 15.74
CA ASP A 62 -5.60 -3.00 16.74
C ASP A 62 -5.05 -4.29 16.11
N THR A 63 -5.43 -4.58 14.86
CA THR A 63 -4.90 -5.73 14.12
C THR A 63 -3.42 -5.53 13.77
N LEU A 64 -3.06 -4.35 13.27
CA LEU A 64 -1.68 -4.00 12.95
C LEU A 64 -0.79 -3.95 14.20
N GLU A 65 -1.29 -3.37 15.28
CA GLU A 65 -0.57 -3.30 16.55
C GLU A 65 -0.20 -4.69 17.06
N ARG A 66 -1.18 -5.62 17.12
CA ARG A 66 -0.93 -7.02 17.53
C ARG A 66 0.08 -7.74 16.63
N MET A 67 0.14 -7.37 15.35
CA MET A 67 1.09 -7.98 14.40
C MET A 67 2.49 -7.40 14.50
N THR A 68 2.65 -6.17 14.95
CA THR A 68 3.90 -5.40 14.82
C THR A 68 4.53 -4.99 16.16
N GLN A 69 3.81 -5.16 17.27
CA GLN A 69 4.32 -4.85 18.61
C GLN A 69 4.37 -6.13 19.46
N PRO A 70 5.47 -6.88 19.38
CA PRO A 70 5.63 -8.11 20.13
C PRO A 70 5.81 -7.83 21.63
N ASP A 71 5.01 -8.46 22.46
CA ASP A 71 5.04 -8.31 23.93
C ASP A 71 6.06 -9.24 24.61
N SER A 72 6.53 -10.28 23.92
CA SER A 72 7.45 -11.29 24.44
C SER A 72 8.59 -11.61 23.46
N ASP A 73 9.61 -12.34 23.92
CA ASP A 73 10.70 -12.78 23.05
C ASP A 73 10.24 -13.83 22.02
N GLU A 74 9.28 -14.66 22.36
CA GLU A 74 8.64 -15.59 21.42
C GLU A 74 7.88 -14.83 20.32
N ASP A 75 7.22 -13.73 20.68
CA ASP A 75 6.52 -12.88 19.73
C ASP A 75 7.49 -12.12 18.80
N LYS A 76 8.69 -11.78 19.28
CA LYS A 76 9.74 -11.19 18.44
C LYS A 76 10.22 -12.15 17.35
N ASP A 77 10.43 -13.42 17.69
CA ASP A 77 10.81 -14.45 16.72
C ASP A 77 9.69 -14.69 15.70
N TYR A 78 8.44 -14.68 16.17
CA TYR A 78 7.27 -14.76 15.32
C TYR A 78 7.16 -13.54 14.38
N TYR A 79 7.34 -12.33 14.91
CA TYR A 79 7.37 -11.10 14.12
C TYR A 79 8.45 -11.14 13.04
N ALA A 80 9.67 -11.55 13.38
CA ALA A 80 10.76 -11.69 12.42
C ALA A 80 10.41 -12.68 11.28
N THR A 81 9.69 -13.75 11.62
CA THR A 81 9.18 -14.72 10.64
C THR A 81 8.14 -14.07 9.72
N LEU A 82 7.19 -13.31 10.26
CA LEU A 82 6.19 -12.58 9.47
C LEU A 82 6.81 -11.57 8.51
N VAL A 83 7.84 -10.85 8.95
CA VAL A 83 8.61 -9.92 8.10
C VAL A 83 9.27 -10.68 6.95
N LYS A 84 9.99 -11.78 7.26
CA LYS A 84 10.67 -12.62 6.26
C LYS A 84 9.69 -13.22 5.24
N GLU A 85 8.48 -13.54 5.66
CA GLU A 85 7.42 -14.06 4.79
C GLU A 85 6.67 -12.96 4.02
N GLY A 86 6.95 -11.68 4.26
CA GLY A 86 6.24 -10.54 3.65
C GLY A 86 4.80 -10.45 4.10
N LYS A 87 4.52 -10.77 5.36
CA LYS A 87 3.17 -10.66 5.96
C LYS A 87 2.94 -9.29 6.58
N ILE A 88 4.00 -8.63 7.02
CA ILE A 88 3.92 -7.29 7.61
C ILE A 88 3.82 -6.25 6.49
N PRO A 89 2.86 -5.30 6.57
CA PRO A 89 2.75 -4.23 5.60
C PRO A 89 4.00 -3.35 5.52
N ALA A 90 4.33 -2.91 4.32
CA ALA A 90 5.56 -2.17 4.05
C ALA A 90 5.36 -0.65 4.29
N LYS A 91 5.10 -0.28 5.54
CA LYS A 91 5.05 1.11 6.02
C LYS A 91 6.41 1.58 6.49
N SER A 92 6.74 2.85 6.26
CA SER A 92 7.98 3.48 6.73
C SER A 92 8.02 3.63 8.25
N ASN A 93 6.87 3.96 8.84
CA ASN A 93 6.66 4.01 10.28
C ASN A 93 5.28 3.44 10.62
N MET A 94 5.26 2.19 11.09
CA MET A 94 4.01 1.50 11.41
C MET A 94 3.33 2.09 12.66
N ALA A 95 4.08 2.56 13.64
CA ALA A 95 3.52 3.14 14.87
C ALA A 95 2.74 4.43 14.55
N ASP A 96 3.34 5.34 13.78
CA ASP A 96 2.67 6.57 13.36
C ASP A 96 1.43 6.26 12.52
N PHE A 97 1.52 5.27 11.62
CA PHE A 97 0.36 4.87 10.80
C PHE A 97 -0.79 4.34 11.67
N ILE A 98 -0.51 3.57 12.72
CA ILE A 98 -1.52 3.07 13.66
C ILE A 98 -2.18 4.23 14.42
N GLU A 99 -1.40 5.23 14.85
CA GLU A 99 -1.95 6.43 15.52
C GLU A 99 -2.84 7.24 14.58
N GLU A 100 -2.38 7.49 13.35
CA GLU A 100 -3.18 8.18 12.32
C GLU A 100 -4.51 7.46 12.04
N LEU A 101 -4.50 6.13 11.96
CA LEU A 101 -5.74 5.36 11.82
C LEU A 101 -6.69 5.56 13.00
N ARG A 102 -6.18 5.59 14.23
CA ARG A 102 -7.01 5.82 15.42
C ARG A 102 -7.65 7.20 15.45
N GLU A 103 -6.99 8.18 14.83
CA GLU A 103 -7.51 9.53 14.63
C GLU A 103 -8.45 9.66 13.42
N GLY A 104 -8.51 8.63 12.56
CA GLY A 104 -9.32 8.59 11.34
C GLY A 104 -8.65 9.25 10.16
N HIS A 105 -7.32 9.35 10.17
CA HIS A 105 -6.53 9.91 9.09
C HIS A 105 -6.08 8.82 8.12
N HIS A 106 -6.19 9.11 6.82
CA HIS A 106 -5.79 8.21 5.73
C HIS A 106 -4.90 8.95 4.72
N ILE A 107 -3.91 9.66 5.23
CA ILE A 107 -2.98 10.45 4.42
C ILE A 107 -1.81 9.54 4.00
N PRO A 108 -1.59 9.33 2.68
CA PRO A 108 -0.46 8.56 2.21
C PRO A 108 0.87 9.25 2.57
N ASN A 109 1.82 8.49 3.09
CA ASN A 109 3.17 8.96 3.29
C ASN A 109 4.03 8.57 2.07
N SER A 110 4.78 9.53 1.52
CA SER A 110 5.66 9.30 0.35
C SER A 110 6.80 8.30 0.63
N GLU A 111 7.15 8.11 1.89
CA GLU A 111 8.16 7.14 2.33
C GLU A 111 7.62 5.71 2.47
N ASP A 112 6.31 5.53 2.45
CA ASP A 112 5.70 4.20 2.46
C ASP A 112 5.90 3.50 1.12
N ALA A 113 6.18 2.20 1.17
CA ALA A 113 6.15 1.37 -0.03
C ALA A 113 4.75 0.83 -0.32
N GLU A 114 3.92 0.64 0.69
CA GLU A 114 2.58 0.04 0.58
C GLU A 114 1.48 1.01 1.02
N LEU A 115 0.46 1.14 0.17
CA LEU A 115 -0.81 1.77 0.49
C LEU A 115 -1.80 0.67 0.87
N ILE A 116 -2.29 0.68 2.12
CA ILE A 116 -3.06 -0.44 2.69
C ILE A 116 -4.56 -0.24 2.48
N THR A 117 -5.05 1.00 2.67
CA THR A 117 -6.48 1.31 2.62
C THR A 117 -6.89 1.82 1.25
N ARG A 118 -8.17 1.67 0.92
CA ARG A 118 -8.72 2.26 -0.31
C ARG A 118 -8.62 3.78 -0.33
N PHE A 119 -8.75 4.42 0.84
CA PHE A 119 -8.66 5.87 0.95
C PHE A 119 -7.24 6.39 0.68
N GLU A 120 -6.22 5.70 1.15
CA GLU A 120 -4.84 6.03 0.77
C GLU A 120 -4.65 5.95 -0.74
N MET A 121 -5.12 4.86 -1.38
CA MET A 121 -4.98 4.68 -2.83
C MET A 121 -5.82 5.65 -3.67
N GLN A 122 -6.95 6.12 -3.14
CA GLN A 122 -7.76 7.18 -3.77
C GLN A 122 -7.10 8.55 -3.64
N ASN A 123 -6.38 8.80 -2.54
CA ASN A 123 -5.64 10.05 -2.32
C ASN A 123 -4.30 10.06 -3.05
N CYS A 124 -3.67 8.91 -3.20
CA CYS A 124 -2.41 8.75 -3.92
C CYS A 124 -2.47 7.48 -4.78
N CYS A 125 -2.56 7.64 -6.10
CA CYS A 125 -2.57 6.51 -7.02
C CYS A 125 -1.25 5.72 -6.90
N PRO A 126 -1.28 4.41 -6.55
CA PRO A 126 -0.08 3.61 -6.49
C PRO A 126 0.52 3.38 -7.89
N ASP A 127 1.84 3.21 -7.96
CA ASP A 127 2.54 2.88 -9.20
C ASP A 127 2.28 1.43 -9.64
N ILE A 128 2.08 0.53 -8.65
CA ILE A 128 1.74 -0.87 -8.88
C ILE A 128 0.43 -1.17 -8.16
N LEU A 129 -0.62 -1.45 -8.92
CA LEU A 129 -1.93 -1.81 -8.39
C LEU A 129 -2.17 -3.31 -8.58
N ILE A 130 -2.27 -4.06 -7.48
CA ILE A 130 -2.66 -5.48 -7.51
C ILE A 130 -4.16 -5.56 -7.33
N THR A 131 -4.83 -6.07 -8.34
CA THR A 131 -6.28 -6.24 -8.32
C THR A 131 -6.68 -7.54 -9.03
N ASN A 132 -7.96 -7.83 -9.08
CA ASN A 132 -8.52 -8.87 -9.92
C ASN A 132 -9.47 -8.29 -10.96
N TYR A 133 -9.77 -9.08 -11.99
CA TYR A 133 -10.60 -8.63 -13.11
C TYR A 133 -11.94 -8.03 -12.67
N SER A 134 -12.68 -8.71 -11.80
CA SER A 134 -13.97 -8.23 -11.32
C SER A 134 -13.85 -6.90 -10.57
N MET A 135 -12.80 -6.74 -9.75
CA MET A 135 -12.58 -5.49 -9.03
C MET A 135 -12.17 -4.37 -9.99
N LEU A 136 -11.33 -4.67 -10.98
CA LEU A 136 -10.94 -3.69 -12.01
C LEU A 136 -12.18 -3.17 -12.76
N GLU A 137 -13.08 -4.05 -13.14
CA GLU A 137 -14.36 -3.69 -13.77
C GLU A 137 -15.18 -2.79 -12.83
N TYR A 138 -15.33 -3.15 -11.56
CA TYR A 138 -16.03 -2.30 -10.59
C TYR A 138 -15.37 -0.91 -10.43
N MET A 139 -14.05 -0.84 -10.41
CA MET A 139 -13.32 0.43 -10.29
C MET A 139 -13.57 1.35 -11.49
N LEU A 140 -13.72 0.80 -12.68
CA LEU A 140 -14.01 1.59 -13.90
C LEU A 140 -15.39 2.25 -13.87
N PHE A 141 -16.36 1.64 -13.20
CA PHE A 141 -17.74 2.13 -13.17
C PHE A 141 -18.12 2.92 -11.91
N ARG A 142 -17.25 2.94 -10.89
CA ARG A 142 -17.56 3.60 -9.62
C ARG A 142 -16.95 5.01 -9.54
N PRO A 143 -17.76 6.05 -9.27
CA PRO A 143 -17.25 7.41 -9.14
C PRO A 143 -16.18 7.60 -8.06
N ARG A 144 -16.23 6.78 -6.99
CA ARG A 144 -15.28 6.90 -5.87
C ARG A 144 -13.83 6.55 -6.24
N GLU A 145 -13.65 5.73 -7.26
CA GLU A 145 -12.34 5.33 -7.75
C GLU A 145 -11.85 6.22 -8.92
N SER A 146 -12.63 7.23 -9.31
CA SER A 146 -12.29 8.13 -10.43
C SER A 146 -10.94 8.84 -10.22
N SER A 147 -10.58 9.18 -8.97
CA SER A 147 -9.31 9.84 -8.66
C SER A 147 -8.09 9.01 -9.07
N ILE A 148 -8.17 7.68 -8.97
CA ILE A 148 -7.12 6.76 -9.42
C ILE A 148 -6.97 6.84 -10.95
N TRP A 149 -8.09 6.81 -11.68
CA TRP A 149 -8.10 6.87 -13.14
C TRP A 149 -7.73 8.24 -13.68
N ASP A 150 -8.16 9.30 -13.03
CA ASP A 150 -7.83 10.69 -13.42
C ASP A 150 -6.35 10.95 -13.21
N SER A 151 -5.76 10.48 -12.12
CA SER A 151 -4.32 10.53 -11.87
C SER A 151 -3.54 9.76 -12.93
N THR A 152 -3.99 8.55 -13.27
CA THR A 152 -3.38 7.72 -14.31
C THR A 152 -3.46 8.39 -15.69
N LYS A 153 -4.62 8.94 -16.06
CA LYS A 153 -4.78 9.67 -17.34
C LYS A 153 -3.87 10.89 -17.40
N LYS A 154 -3.82 11.69 -16.34
CA LYS A 154 -2.95 12.86 -16.27
C LYS A 154 -1.51 12.47 -16.49
N TRP A 155 -1.02 11.46 -15.77
CA TRP A 155 0.34 10.96 -15.91
C TRP A 155 0.63 10.46 -17.34
N LEU A 156 -0.28 9.72 -17.97
CA LEU A 156 -0.13 9.26 -19.36
C LEU A 156 -0.05 10.41 -20.37
N GLN A 157 -0.64 11.57 -20.07
CA GLN A 157 -0.64 12.75 -20.91
C GLN A 157 0.61 13.63 -20.73
N GLU A 158 1.31 13.50 -19.60
CA GLU A 158 2.49 14.32 -19.28
C GLU A 158 3.70 13.98 -20.16
N ASP A 159 3.87 12.72 -20.56
CA ASP A 159 4.99 12.28 -21.39
C ASP A 159 4.54 11.14 -22.34
N PRO A 160 4.83 11.23 -23.65
CA PRO A 160 4.51 10.17 -24.63
C PRO A 160 5.16 8.81 -24.33
N ASN A 161 6.20 8.77 -23.51
CA ASN A 161 6.86 7.54 -23.08
C ASN A 161 6.19 6.86 -21.89
N ASN A 162 5.29 7.56 -21.20
CA ASN A 162 4.53 6.99 -20.10
C ASN A 162 3.60 5.90 -20.63
N LYS A 163 3.64 4.72 -20.03
CA LYS A 163 2.88 3.55 -20.47
C LYS A 163 2.27 2.83 -19.27
N LEU A 164 1.00 2.51 -19.38
CA LEU A 164 0.32 1.63 -18.45
C LEU A 164 0.53 0.17 -18.89
N LEU A 165 0.93 -0.68 -17.95
CA LEU A 165 1.12 -2.12 -18.17
C LEU A 165 0.02 -2.90 -17.41
N PHE A 166 -0.52 -3.93 -18.06
CA PHE A 166 -1.51 -4.85 -17.49
C PHE A 166 -0.96 -6.27 -17.41
#